data_eaf5b69f3c8e17d1c925012c64794f45
#
_entry.id   eaf5b69f3c8e17d1c925012c64794f45
#
_cell.length_a   1.000
_cell.length_b   1.000
_cell.length_c   1.000
_cell.angle_alpha   90.00
_cell.angle_beta   90.00
_cell.angle_gamma   90.00
#
_symmetry.space_group_name_H-M   'P 1'
#
loop_
_entity.id
_entity.type
_entity.pdbx_description
1 polymer ?
#
loop_
_entity_poly.entity_id
_entity_poly.type
_entity_poly.pdbx_seq_one_letter_code
_entity_poly.pdbx_strand_id
1 'polypeptide(L)'
;LGDYAHIDVLADAEIREGIKIYGQWPTIPQLYVKGELIGGSDIIDEMFNSGELHQVLGVAAPVRITPALSISPAAAKAIQQAMENSEPGVALHLSVDARFQSQFQLKPLKGNEIMAESEGVKVYFDLASAPRANGISIDWMEDVRGSGLAIDNPNAPAKVQSLTVEALNTDLQNYRVIDVRPQQARAFAAFPHPHDVLDEDSFESLAALPKDTRLAFLCHHGNSSRQAAEHFRGLGFTQLFNIEGGIDAWADQIDSSVPKY
;
A
#
# COMPACT_ATOMS: atom_id res chain seq x y z
N LEU A 1 0.62 11.11 19.48
CA LEU A 1 0.20 12.48 19.26
C LEU A 1 -0.97 12.73 20.20
N GLY A 2 -0.96 13.87 20.93
CA GLY A 2 -2.08 14.31 21.74
C GLY A 2 -3.32 14.64 20.89
N ASP A 3 -4.34 15.19 21.51
CA ASP A 3 -5.59 15.56 20.85
C ASP A 3 -5.32 16.57 19.73
N TYR A 4 -5.78 16.27 18.52
CA TYR A 4 -5.78 17.17 17.39
C TYR A 4 -7.17 17.21 16.77
N ALA A 5 -7.56 18.36 16.26
CA ALA A 5 -8.79 18.52 15.50
C ALA A 5 -8.50 18.42 13.99
N HIS A 6 -9.33 17.71 13.27
CA HIS A 6 -9.33 17.66 11.82
C HIS A 6 -10.61 18.32 11.30
N ILE A 7 -10.46 19.25 10.37
CA ILE A 7 -11.58 19.93 9.72
C ILE A 7 -11.54 19.58 8.24
N ASP A 8 -12.57 18.90 7.76
CA ASP A 8 -12.73 18.64 6.33
C ASP A 8 -13.28 19.87 5.63
N VAL A 9 -12.37 20.66 5.07
CA VAL A 9 -12.70 21.89 4.34
C VAL A 9 -13.28 21.63 2.94
N LEU A 10 -13.33 20.37 2.47
CA LEU A 10 -13.99 20.02 1.21
C LEU A 10 -15.51 19.88 1.39
N ALA A 11 -15.94 19.59 2.61
CA ALA A 11 -17.36 19.49 2.96
C ALA A 11 -18.06 20.84 3.08
N ASP A 12 -17.30 21.95 3.28
CA ASP A 12 -17.84 23.31 3.48
C ASP A 12 -17.02 24.35 2.73
N ALA A 13 -17.63 24.96 1.73
CA ALA A 13 -16.99 25.97 0.88
C ALA A 13 -16.69 27.30 1.62
N GLU A 14 -17.50 27.68 2.63
CA GLU A 14 -17.27 28.89 3.41
C GLU A 14 -16.07 28.70 4.34
N ILE A 15 -15.97 27.56 5.00
CA ILE A 15 -14.80 27.21 5.81
C ILE A 15 -13.55 27.14 4.93
N ARG A 16 -13.66 26.52 3.74
CA ARG A 16 -12.56 26.40 2.80
C ARG A 16 -11.99 27.75 2.37
N GLU A 17 -12.82 28.71 2.00
CA GLU A 17 -12.36 30.04 1.61
C GLU A 17 -11.98 30.88 2.85
N GLY A 18 -12.72 30.77 3.94
CA GLY A 18 -12.45 31.45 5.18
C GLY A 18 -11.07 31.14 5.77
N ILE A 19 -10.64 29.87 5.75
CA ILE A 19 -9.33 29.46 6.30
C ILE A 19 -8.16 30.01 5.49
N LYS A 20 -8.32 30.17 4.16
CA LYS A 20 -7.31 30.80 3.31
C LYS A 20 -7.11 32.27 3.63
N ILE A 21 -8.22 32.96 3.89
CA ILE A 21 -8.20 34.37 4.31
C ILE A 21 -7.61 34.53 5.71
N TYR A 22 -8.06 33.67 6.65
CA TYR A 22 -7.58 33.70 8.05
C TYR A 22 -6.07 33.46 8.14
N GLY A 23 -5.56 32.44 7.46
CA GLY A 23 -4.14 32.12 7.45
C GLY A 23 -3.30 32.98 6.50
N GLN A 24 -3.93 33.85 5.69
CA GLN A 24 -3.27 34.54 4.57
C GLN A 24 -2.46 33.58 3.67
N TRP A 25 -2.99 32.37 3.50
CA TRP A 25 -2.34 31.27 2.79
C TRP A 25 -3.28 30.70 1.72
N PRO A 26 -2.90 30.72 0.43
CA PRO A 26 -3.85 30.48 -0.67
C PRO A 26 -4.23 29.01 -0.86
N THR A 27 -3.46 28.08 -0.30
CA THR A 27 -3.62 26.64 -0.54
C THR A 27 -4.05 25.88 0.70
N ILE A 28 -4.61 24.70 0.53
CA ILE A 28 -4.92 23.70 1.53
C ILE A 28 -4.22 22.37 1.14
N PRO A 29 -3.88 21.52 2.11
CA PRO A 29 -4.16 21.60 3.54
C PRO A 29 -3.32 22.67 4.26
N GLN A 30 -3.72 23.02 5.47
CA GLN A 30 -3.01 23.93 6.35
C GLN A 30 -2.90 23.32 7.76
N LEU A 31 -1.72 23.41 8.37
CA LEU A 31 -1.49 22.99 9.75
C LEU A 31 -1.41 24.21 10.67
N TYR A 32 -2.18 24.16 11.74
CA TYR A 32 -2.12 25.14 12.82
C TYR A 32 -1.66 24.46 14.11
N VAL A 33 -0.72 25.11 14.83
CA VAL A 33 -0.25 24.67 16.14
C VAL A 33 -0.47 25.83 17.12
N LYS A 34 -1.26 25.60 18.17
CA LYS A 34 -1.61 26.61 19.17
C LYS A 34 -2.19 27.92 18.56
N GLY A 35 -2.91 27.78 17.45
CA GLY A 35 -3.55 28.89 16.74
C GLY A 35 -2.67 29.60 15.70
N GLU A 36 -1.40 29.24 15.58
CA GLU A 36 -0.47 29.78 14.58
C GLU A 36 -0.39 28.87 13.35
N LEU A 37 -0.44 29.47 12.16
CA LEU A 37 -0.25 28.74 10.91
C LEU A 37 1.22 28.32 10.79
N ILE A 38 1.44 27.01 10.67
CA ILE A 38 2.78 26.44 10.43
C ILE A 38 3.09 26.40 8.93
N GLY A 39 2.12 25.97 8.10
CA GLY A 39 2.27 25.94 6.66
C GLY A 39 1.34 24.94 5.98
N GLY A 40 1.55 24.79 4.67
CA GLY A 40 0.93 23.76 3.83
C GLY A 40 1.77 22.48 3.76
N SER A 41 1.35 21.52 2.91
CA SER A 41 1.97 20.18 2.79
C SER A 41 3.48 20.22 2.63
N ASP A 42 3.99 21.04 1.72
CA ASP A 42 5.42 21.06 1.39
C ASP A 42 6.29 21.51 2.58
N ILE A 43 5.82 22.54 3.31
CA ILE A 43 6.50 23.04 4.50
C ILE A 43 6.46 21.99 5.62
N ILE A 44 5.29 21.36 5.82
CA ILE A 44 5.11 20.32 6.83
C ILE A 44 6.02 19.12 6.54
N ASP A 45 6.11 18.68 5.29
CA ASP A 45 7.00 17.59 4.88
C ASP A 45 8.47 17.94 5.11
N GLU A 46 8.87 19.16 4.82
CA GLU A 46 10.24 19.63 5.08
C GLU A 46 10.56 19.69 6.58
N MET A 47 9.67 20.28 7.38
CA MET A 47 9.79 20.33 8.84
C MET A 47 9.76 18.95 9.48
N PHE A 48 8.97 18.02 8.93
CA PHE A 48 8.95 16.64 9.39
C PHE A 48 10.31 15.95 9.14
N ASN A 49 10.85 16.08 7.94
CA ASN A 49 12.10 15.46 7.54
C ASN A 49 13.34 16.08 8.23
N SER A 50 13.29 17.38 8.55
CA SER A 50 14.34 18.05 9.34
C SER A 50 14.24 17.74 10.84
N GLY A 51 13.06 17.32 11.33
CA GLY A 51 12.77 17.16 12.76
C GLY A 51 12.21 18.41 13.44
N GLU A 52 12.11 19.53 12.74
CA GLU A 52 11.60 20.79 13.27
C GLU A 52 10.12 20.70 13.68
N LEU A 53 9.30 19.99 12.89
CA LEU A 53 7.90 19.77 13.23
C LEU A 53 7.73 19.09 14.59
N HIS A 54 8.60 18.14 14.92
CA HIS A 54 8.56 17.45 16.21
C HIS A 54 8.87 18.39 17.37
N GLN A 55 9.79 19.34 17.17
CA GLN A 55 10.10 20.36 18.16
C GLN A 55 8.92 21.31 18.38
N VAL A 56 8.29 21.77 17.28
CA VAL A 56 7.10 22.64 17.34
C VAL A 56 5.93 21.95 18.05
N LEU A 57 5.75 20.65 17.83
CA LEU A 57 4.72 19.83 18.47
C LEU A 57 5.09 19.40 19.90
N GLY A 58 6.33 19.59 20.34
CA GLY A 58 6.81 19.14 21.66
C GLY A 58 6.86 17.63 21.80
N VAL A 59 7.06 16.89 20.70
CA VAL A 59 7.17 15.42 20.67
C VAL A 59 8.58 15.00 20.27
N ALA A 60 8.98 13.78 20.68
CA ALA A 60 10.27 13.24 20.29
C ALA A 60 10.32 13.00 18.77
N ALA A 61 11.40 13.44 18.13
CA ALA A 61 11.64 13.14 16.73
C ALA A 61 11.89 11.62 16.53
N PRO A 62 11.41 11.02 15.43
CA PRO A 62 11.70 9.64 15.10
C PRO A 62 13.21 9.42 14.98
N VAL A 63 13.65 8.22 15.37
CA VAL A 63 15.06 7.85 15.19
C VAL A 63 15.36 7.75 13.70
N ARG A 64 16.43 8.39 13.27
CA ARG A 64 16.92 8.32 11.87
C ARG A 64 17.67 7.01 11.68
N ILE A 65 17.03 6.04 11.08
CA ILE A 65 17.59 4.69 10.85
C ILE A 65 17.97 4.58 9.37
N THR A 66 19.22 4.27 9.08
CA THR A 66 19.63 3.89 7.73
C THR A 66 19.02 2.53 7.41
N PRO A 67 18.17 2.41 6.39
CA PRO A 67 17.55 1.13 6.04
C PRO A 67 18.60 0.16 5.48
N ALA A 68 18.47 -1.12 5.80
CA ALA A 68 19.16 -2.16 5.06
C ALA A 68 18.65 -2.17 3.62
N LEU A 69 19.58 -2.13 2.67
CA LEU A 69 19.30 -2.06 1.23
C LEU A 69 20.11 -3.13 0.51
N SER A 70 19.47 -3.89 -0.38
CA SER A 70 20.14 -4.82 -1.28
C SER A 70 19.79 -4.46 -2.72
N ILE A 71 20.81 -4.30 -3.57
CA ILE A 71 20.63 -4.02 -5.00
C ILE A 71 21.39 -5.13 -5.75
N SER A 72 20.73 -5.80 -6.71
CA SER A 72 21.45 -6.77 -7.54
C SER A 72 22.45 -6.07 -8.46
N PRO A 73 23.55 -6.74 -8.88
CA PRO A 73 24.53 -6.15 -9.80
C PRO A 73 23.88 -5.69 -11.13
N ALA A 74 22.86 -6.38 -11.61
CA ALA A 74 22.13 -6.01 -12.83
C ALA A 74 21.33 -4.71 -12.62
N ALA A 75 20.61 -4.59 -11.49
CA ALA A 75 19.90 -3.38 -11.13
C ALA A 75 20.86 -2.20 -10.90
N ALA A 76 21.96 -2.43 -10.20
CA ALA A 76 22.97 -1.40 -9.96
C ALA A 76 23.53 -0.81 -11.27
N LYS A 77 23.85 -1.67 -12.23
CA LYS A 77 24.30 -1.25 -13.57
C LYS A 77 23.24 -0.43 -14.30
N ALA A 78 21.98 -0.86 -14.28
CA ALA A 78 20.90 -0.14 -14.94
C ALA A 78 20.65 1.24 -14.29
N ILE A 79 20.70 1.31 -12.95
CA ILE A 79 20.57 2.57 -12.20
C ILE A 79 21.74 3.51 -12.52
N GLN A 80 22.99 3.03 -12.51
CA GLN A 80 24.18 3.83 -12.84
C GLN A 80 24.10 4.42 -14.25
N GLN A 81 23.69 3.62 -15.24
CA GLN A 81 23.47 4.10 -16.61
C GLN A 81 22.37 5.16 -16.70
N ALA A 82 21.29 5.00 -15.96
CA ALA A 82 20.21 6.00 -15.90
C ALA A 82 20.70 7.30 -15.24
N MET A 83 21.53 7.19 -14.20
CA MET A 83 22.11 8.35 -13.51
C MET A 83 23.11 9.12 -14.37
N GLU A 84 23.93 8.44 -15.20
CA GLU A 84 24.84 9.08 -16.15
C GLU A 84 24.11 9.97 -17.17
N ASN A 85 22.88 9.61 -17.52
CA ASN A 85 22.04 10.36 -18.46
C ASN A 85 21.11 11.38 -17.76
N SER A 86 21.22 11.55 -16.45
CA SER A 86 20.39 12.47 -15.69
C SER A 86 20.98 13.88 -15.61
N GLU A 87 20.18 14.84 -15.17
CA GLU A 87 20.64 16.22 -14.94
C GLU A 87 21.70 16.27 -13.83
N PRO A 88 22.72 17.14 -13.96
CA PRO A 88 23.72 17.32 -12.91
C PRO A 88 23.09 17.77 -11.57
N GLY A 89 23.55 17.18 -10.47
CA GLY A 89 23.14 17.59 -9.13
C GLY A 89 21.88 16.90 -8.59
N VAL A 90 21.29 15.96 -9.34
CA VAL A 90 20.21 15.11 -8.83
C VAL A 90 20.76 13.84 -8.18
N ALA A 91 20.00 13.29 -7.25
CA ALA A 91 20.28 12.03 -6.57
C ALA A 91 19.08 11.09 -6.68
N LEU A 92 19.33 9.79 -6.57
CA LEU A 92 18.27 8.77 -6.60
C LEU A 92 17.59 8.71 -5.25
N HIS A 93 16.32 9.05 -5.22
CA HIS A 93 15.46 8.92 -4.04
C HIS A 93 14.50 7.75 -4.20
N LEU A 94 14.26 7.05 -3.09
CA LEU A 94 13.22 6.02 -2.98
C LEU A 94 12.25 6.40 -1.87
N SER A 95 11.02 6.69 -2.23
CA SER A 95 9.93 6.89 -1.29
C SER A 95 9.11 5.61 -1.11
N VAL A 96 8.69 5.34 0.13
CA VAL A 96 7.79 4.22 0.48
C VAL A 96 6.64 4.78 1.29
N ASP A 97 5.46 4.81 0.72
CA ASP A 97 4.27 5.38 1.33
C ASP A 97 3.68 4.49 2.46
N ALA A 98 2.59 4.95 3.09
CA ALA A 98 1.91 4.19 4.15
C ALA A 98 1.25 2.89 3.67
N ARG A 99 1.09 2.71 2.35
CA ARG A 99 0.59 1.49 1.71
C ARG A 99 1.72 0.61 1.19
N PHE A 100 2.97 0.95 1.52
CA PHE A 100 4.18 0.27 1.05
C PHE A 100 4.36 0.31 -0.48
N GLN A 101 3.78 1.31 -1.15
CA GLN A 101 4.06 1.56 -2.55
C GLN A 101 5.39 2.30 -2.65
N SER A 102 6.27 1.79 -3.49
CA SER A 102 7.62 2.30 -3.67
C SER A 102 7.71 3.11 -4.96
N GLN A 103 8.35 4.28 -4.90
CA GLN A 103 8.55 5.15 -6.06
C GLN A 103 9.97 5.71 -6.10
N PHE A 104 10.65 5.53 -7.24
CA PHE A 104 11.92 6.19 -7.52
C PHE A 104 11.71 7.61 -8.06
N GLN A 105 12.56 8.52 -7.63
CA GLN A 105 12.60 9.89 -8.11
C GLN A 105 14.04 10.38 -8.22
N LEU A 106 14.34 11.14 -9.27
CA LEU A 106 15.59 11.88 -9.38
C LEU A 106 15.32 13.34 -9.00
N LYS A 107 15.93 13.80 -7.92
CA LYS A 107 15.77 15.16 -7.42
C LYS A 107 17.01 15.63 -6.66
N PRO A 108 17.23 16.95 -6.53
CA PRO A 108 18.33 17.48 -5.74
C PRO A 108 18.21 17.08 -4.25
N LEU A 109 19.37 16.95 -3.60
CA LEU A 109 19.44 16.73 -2.15
C LEU A 109 19.09 18.02 -1.41
N LYS A 110 18.30 17.90 -0.35
CA LYS A 110 17.96 18.98 0.60
C LYS A 110 18.88 18.97 1.82
N GLY A 111 19.66 17.88 2.03
CA GLY A 111 20.61 17.71 3.14
C GLY A 111 20.00 17.10 4.41
N ASN A 112 18.75 16.71 4.36
CA ASN A 112 18.04 16.06 5.47
C ASN A 112 17.61 14.61 5.16
N GLU A 113 18.07 14.05 4.07
CA GLU A 113 17.80 12.67 3.67
C GLU A 113 18.58 11.65 4.50
N ILE A 114 18.09 10.42 4.48
CA ILE A 114 18.78 9.26 5.04
C ILE A 114 19.35 8.47 3.86
N MET A 115 20.67 8.25 3.84
CA MET A 115 21.35 7.58 2.74
C MET A 115 21.65 6.13 3.10
N ALA A 116 21.33 5.21 2.18
CA ALA A 116 21.85 3.85 2.17
C ALA A 116 22.60 3.58 0.86
N GLU A 117 23.58 2.66 0.89
CA GLU A 117 24.39 2.32 -0.26
C GLU A 117 24.46 0.80 -0.44
N SER A 118 24.34 0.35 -1.69
CA SER A 118 24.53 -1.05 -2.08
C SER A 118 25.07 -1.09 -3.52
N GLU A 119 26.06 -1.96 -3.78
CA GLU A 119 26.69 -2.13 -5.11
C GLU A 119 27.18 -0.79 -5.73
N GLY A 120 27.68 0.14 -4.89
CA GLY A 120 28.14 1.46 -5.35
C GLY A 120 27.02 2.44 -5.75
N VAL A 121 25.76 2.08 -5.53
CA VAL A 121 24.60 2.95 -5.76
C VAL A 121 24.13 3.53 -4.43
N LYS A 122 24.06 4.87 -4.37
CA LYS A 122 23.50 5.61 -3.23
C LYS A 122 22.03 5.90 -3.46
N VAL A 123 21.19 5.49 -2.50
CA VAL A 123 19.75 5.73 -2.50
C VAL A 123 19.39 6.57 -1.29
N TYR A 124 18.60 7.61 -1.50
CA TYR A 124 18.20 8.56 -0.49
C TYR A 124 16.72 8.39 -0.12
N PHE A 125 16.44 8.43 1.17
CA PHE A 125 15.12 8.22 1.76
C PHE A 125 14.72 9.43 2.58
N ASP A 126 13.45 9.76 2.58
CA ASP A 126 12.88 10.63 3.59
C ASP A 126 12.71 9.91 4.94
N LEU A 127 12.44 10.67 6.00
CA LEU A 127 12.33 10.14 7.36
C LEU A 127 11.19 9.13 7.54
N ALA A 128 10.11 9.26 6.79
CA ALA A 128 8.96 8.34 6.84
C ALA A 128 9.22 7.05 6.05
N SER A 129 9.93 7.15 4.92
CA SER A 129 10.22 6.03 4.02
C SER A 129 11.31 5.10 4.56
N ALA A 130 12.33 5.64 5.23
CA ALA A 130 13.48 4.87 5.68
C ALA A 130 13.13 3.64 6.54
N PRO A 131 12.29 3.74 7.60
CA PRO A 131 11.90 2.57 8.37
C PRO A 131 11.03 1.58 7.58
N ARG A 132 10.20 2.06 6.64
CA ARG A 132 9.37 1.22 5.78
C ARG A 132 10.18 0.48 4.71
N ALA A 133 11.33 1.03 4.32
CA ALA A 133 12.23 0.46 3.33
C ALA A 133 13.29 -0.48 3.94
N ASN A 134 13.28 -0.72 5.25
CA ASN A 134 14.31 -1.54 5.88
C ASN A 134 14.27 -2.99 5.39
N GLY A 135 15.37 -3.49 4.83
CA GLY A 135 15.47 -4.83 4.24
C GLY A 135 14.99 -4.91 2.78
N ILE A 136 14.69 -3.77 2.15
CA ILE A 136 14.22 -3.73 0.76
C ILE A 136 15.28 -4.29 -0.20
N SER A 137 14.85 -5.04 -1.20
CA SER A 137 15.70 -5.48 -2.30
C SER A 137 15.24 -4.92 -3.64
N ILE A 138 16.20 -4.59 -4.49
CA ILE A 138 15.98 -4.04 -5.82
C ILE A 138 16.69 -4.94 -6.83
N ASP A 139 15.93 -5.48 -7.77
CA ASP A 139 16.45 -6.33 -8.82
C ASP A 139 16.09 -5.79 -10.21
N TRP A 140 16.78 -6.29 -11.23
CA TRP A 140 16.45 -6.01 -12.63
C TRP A 140 15.72 -7.20 -13.23
N MET A 141 14.52 -6.95 -13.72
CA MET A 141 13.69 -7.97 -14.34
C MET A 141 13.47 -7.67 -15.82
N GLU A 142 13.55 -8.73 -16.63
CA GLU A 142 13.20 -8.69 -18.04
C GLU A 142 12.14 -9.74 -18.30
N ASP A 143 11.01 -9.33 -18.85
CA ASP A 143 9.93 -10.22 -19.26
C ASP A 143 9.40 -9.83 -20.66
N VAL A 144 8.42 -10.58 -21.16
CA VAL A 144 7.82 -10.36 -22.48
C VAL A 144 7.13 -8.99 -22.64
N ARG A 145 6.92 -8.27 -21.54
CA ARG A 145 6.30 -6.94 -21.50
C ARG A 145 7.32 -5.81 -21.44
N GLY A 146 8.58 -6.14 -21.18
CA GLY A 146 9.69 -5.18 -21.09
C GLY A 146 10.65 -5.47 -19.96
N SER A 147 11.54 -4.50 -19.70
CA SER A 147 12.51 -4.57 -18.62
C SER A 147 12.33 -3.43 -17.64
N GLY A 148 12.67 -3.64 -16.37
CA GLY A 148 12.55 -2.63 -15.34
C GLY A 148 13.09 -3.07 -13.98
N LEU A 149 13.12 -2.13 -13.04
CA LEU A 149 13.47 -2.39 -11.65
C LEU A 149 12.28 -3.06 -10.93
N ALA A 150 12.52 -4.21 -10.34
CA ALA A 150 11.62 -4.88 -9.43
C ALA A 150 12.03 -4.58 -7.99
N ILE A 151 11.06 -4.18 -7.16
CA ILE A 151 11.28 -3.88 -5.76
C ILE A 151 10.52 -4.92 -4.93
N ASP A 152 11.25 -5.61 -4.05
CA ASP A 152 10.65 -6.45 -3.01
C ASP A 152 10.89 -5.80 -1.65
N ASN A 153 9.79 -5.59 -0.92
CA ASN A 153 9.83 -4.96 0.40
C ASN A 153 9.27 -5.93 1.44
N PRO A 154 10.12 -6.47 2.33
CA PRO A 154 9.70 -7.45 3.34
C PRO A 154 8.73 -6.87 4.38
N ASN A 155 8.65 -5.54 4.49
CA ASN A 155 7.72 -4.88 5.41
C ASN A 155 6.34 -4.64 4.77
N ALA A 156 6.23 -4.80 3.43
CA ALA A 156 4.95 -4.66 2.76
C ALA A 156 4.02 -5.80 3.18
N PRO A 157 2.73 -5.52 3.39
CA PRO A 157 1.74 -6.57 3.58
C PRO A 157 1.82 -7.59 2.44
N ALA A 158 1.71 -8.87 2.78
CA ALA A 158 1.74 -9.94 1.79
C ALA A 158 0.75 -9.66 0.64
N LYS A 159 1.18 -9.88 -0.61
CA LYS A 159 0.32 -9.67 -1.77
C LYS A 159 -0.83 -10.67 -1.77
N VAL A 160 -1.98 -10.25 -2.30
CA VAL A 160 -3.08 -11.17 -2.58
C VAL A 160 -2.61 -12.20 -3.62
N GLN A 161 -2.63 -13.47 -3.24
CA GLN A 161 -2.20 -14.57 -4.08
C GLN A 161 -3.33 -15.03 -5.01
N SER A 162 -3.00 -15.47 -6.20
CA SER A 162 -3.96 -16.15 -7.08
C SER A 162 -4.13 -17.61 -6.63
N LEU A 163 -5.38 -18.08 -6.58
CA LEU A 163 -5.74 -19.44 -6.20
C LEU A 163 -6.67 -20.01 -7.29
N THR A 164 -6.25 -21.06 -7.99
CA THR A 164 -7.13 -21.69 -8.97
C THR A 164 -8.22 -22.50 -8.27
N VAL A 165 -9.34 -22.75 -8.94
CA VAL A 165 -10.44 -23.53 -8.38
C VAL A 165 -10.04 -24.98 -8.11
N GLU A 166 -9.14 -25.56 -8.88
CA GLU A 166 -8.62 -26.91 -8.67
C GLU A 166 -7.72 -26.98 -7.42
N ALA A 167 -6.86 -25.98 -7.23
CA ALA A 167 -6.02 -25.89 -6.04
C ALA A 167 -6.87 -25.69 -4.78
N LEU A 168 -7.90 -24.85 -4.86
CA LEU A 168 -8.86 -24.68 -3.78
C LEU A 168 -9.59 -25.99 -3.47
N ASN A 169 -10.11 -26.68 -4.48
CA ASN A 169 -10.86 -27.92 -4.30
C ASN A 169 -10.00 -29.04 -3.67
N THR A 170 -8.72 -29.08 -4.01
CA THR A 170 -7.78 -30.07 -3.46
C THR A 170 -7.51 -29.85 -1.96
N ASP A 171 -7.50 -28.60 -1.50
CA ASP A 171 -7.07 -28.21 -0.15
C ASP A 171 -8.11 -27.34 0.58
N LEU A 172 -9.39 -27.50 0.26
CA LEU A 172 -10.49 -26.63 0.69
C LEU A 172 -10.55 -26.43 2.20
N GLN A 173 -10.25 -27.47 2.98
CA GLN A 173 -10.26 -27.45 4.44
C GLN A 173 -9.27 -26.48 5.07
N ASN A 174 -8.22 -26.07 4.36
CA ASN A 174 -7.20 -25.15 4.81
C ASN A 174 -7.49 -23.71 4.45
N TYR A 175 -8.60 -23.43 3.79
CA TYR A 175 -9.05 -22.09 3.45
C TYR A 175 -10.37 -21.76 4.12
N ARG A 176 -10.49 -20.55 4.61
CA ARG A 176 -11.77 -19.96 4.95
C ARG A 176 -12.27 -19.19 3.74
N VAL A 177 -13.23 -19.77 3.03
CA VAL A 177 -13.79 -19.16 1.82
C VAL A 177 -14.76 -18.05 2.20
N ILE A 178 -14.64 -16.90 1.53
CA ILE A 178 -15.48 -15.73 1.75
C ILE A 178 -16.15 -15.34 0.43
N ASP A 179 -17.46 -15.52 0.36
CA ASP A 179 -18.26 -15.16 -0.81
C ASP A 179 -18.66 -13.68 -0.74
N VAL A 180 -18.18 -12.88 -1.67
CA VAL A 180 -18.45 -11.45 -1.76
C VAL A 180 -19.60 -11.10 -2.71
N ARG A 181 -20.28 -12.10 -3.26
CA ARG A 181 -21.37 -11.90 -4.22
C ARG A 181 -22.65 -11.38 -3.52
N PRO A 182 -23.48 -10.63 -4.26
CA PRO A 182 -24.80 -10.25 -3.76
C PRO A 182 -25.68 -11.47 -3.45
N GLN A 183 -26.60 -11.32 -2.51
CA GLN A 183 -27.50 -12.40 -2.07
C GLN A 183 -28.24 -13.09 -3.22
N GLN A 184 -28.73 -12.33 -4.22
CA GLN A 184 -29.42 -12.88 -5.39
C GLN A 184 -28.52 -13.82 -6.21
N ALA A 185 -27.26 -13.44 -6.41
CA ALA A 185 -26.29 -14.27 -7.12
C ALA A 185 -25.94 -15.54 -6.35
N ARG A 186 -25.78 -15.46 -5.02
CA ARG A 186 -25.57 -16.62 -4.16
C ARG A 186 -26.76 -17.57 -4.13
N ALA A 187 -27.99 -17.03 -4.15
CA ALA A 187 -29.20 -17.83 -4.19
C ALA A 187 -29.38 -18.56 -5.53
N PHE A 188 -28.92 -17.95 -6.65
CA PHE A 188 -29.00 -18.57 -7.97
C PHE A 188 -27.92 -19.64 -8.18
N ALA A 189 -26.69 -19.35 -7.85
CA ALA A 189 -25.52 -20.22 -8.00
C ALA A 189 -24.78 -20.34 -6.66
N ALA A 190 -25.29 -21.21 -5.78
CA ALA A 190 -24.68 -21.41 -4.47
C ALA A 190 -23.31 -22.08 -4.58
N PHE A 191 -22.34 -21.59 -3.81
CA PHE A 191 -21.06 -22.30 -3.64
C PHE A 191 -21.32 -23.53 -2.76
N PRO A 192 -20.94 -24.76 -3.20
CA PRO A 192 -21.44 -26.01 -2.59
C PRO A 192 -20.72 -26.41 -1.30
N HIS A 193 -19.78 -25.60 -0.80
CA HIS A 193 -19.00 -25.86 0.40
C HIS A 193 -19.22 -24.83 1.49
N PRO A 194 -18.84 -25.13 2.76
CA PRO A 194 -18.90 -24.17 3.85
C PRO A 194 -18.13 -22.89 3.50
N HIS A 195 -18.76 -21.75 3.68
CA HIS A 195 -18.18 -20.43 3.40
C HIS A 195 -18.85 -19.36 4.26
N ASP A 196 -18.14 -18.27 4.47
CA ASP A 196 -18.71 -17.05 5.02
C ASP A 196 -19.18 -16.14 3.87
N VAL A 197 -20.06 -15.22 4.22
CA VAL A 197 -20.51 -14.17 3.32
C VAL A 197 -19.89 -12.85 3.78
N LEU A 198 -19.43 -12.03 2.86
CA LEU A 198 -19.00 -10.67 3.17
C LEU A 198 -20.14 -9.70 2.90
N ASP A 199 -20.72 -9.15 3.97
CA ASP A 199 -21.74 -8.10 3.96
C ASP A 199 -21.51 -7.14 5.15
N GLU A 200 -22.43 -6.19 5.35
CA GLU A 200 -22.31 -5.19 6.42
C GLU A 200 -22.33 -5.85 7.82
N ASP A 201 -23.14 -6.89 8.01
CA ASP A 201 -23.30 -7.55 9.32
C ASP A 201 -22.09 -8.44 9.69
N SER A 202 -21.46 -9.04 8.69
CA SER A 202 -20.34 -9.98 8.87
C SER A 202 -18.97 -9.32 8.87
N PHE A 203 -18.84 -8.11 8.30
CA PHE A 203 -17.58 -7.44 8.09
C PHE A 203 -16.73 -7.30 9.36
N GLU A 204 -17.33 -6.81 10.45
CA GLU A 204 -16.58 -6.61 11.71
C GLU A 204 -16.05 -7.93 12.28
N SER A 205 -16.85 -9.00 12.22
CA SER A 205 -16.45 -10.31 12.71
C SER A 205 -15.33 -10.93 11.86
N LEU A 206 -15.40 -10.76 10.54
CA LEU A 206 -14.34 -11.21 9.61
C LEU A 206 -13.06 -10.37 9.78
N ALA A 207 -13.19 -9.07 9.96
CA ALA A 207 -12.06 -8.18 10.19
C ALA A 207 -11.35 -8.43 11.54
N ALA A 208 -12.06 -8.99 12.54
CA ALA A 208 -11.51 -9.34 13.85
C ALA A 208 -10.76 -10.70 13.88
N LEU A 209 -10.78 -11.48 12.81
CA LEU A 209 -10.06 -12.75 12.73
C LEU A 209 -8.54 -12.57 12.93
N PRO A 210 -7.83 -13.63 13.37
CA PRO A 210 -6.37 -13.65 13.39
C PRO A 210 -5.79 -13.28 12.01
N LYS A 211 -4.78 -12.42 11.99
CA LYS A 211 -4.28 -11.83 10.73
C LYS A 211 -3.53 -12.81 9.83
N ASP A 212 -3.19 -13.97 10.33
CA ASP A 212 -2.60 -15.12 9.63
C ASP A 212 -3.64 -16.14 9.14
N THR A 213 -4.93 -15.88 9.34
CA THR A 213 -6.01 -16.73 8.79
C THR A 213 -5.95 -16.73 7.26
N ARG A 214 -5.98 -17.94 6.67
CA ARG A 214 -5.99 -18.12 5.20
C ARG A 214 -7.38 -17.83 4.64
N LEU A 215 -7.58 -16.63 4.11
CA LEU A 215 -8.85 -16.16 3.56
C LEU A 215 -8.83 -16.26 2.03
N ALA A 216 -9.76 -17.04 1.46
CA ALA A 216 -9.93 -17.19 0.01
C ALA A 216 -11.24 -16.50 -0.43
N PHE A 217 -11.12 -15.45 -1.21
CA PHE A 217 -12.26 -14.62 -1.63
C PHE A 217 -12.83 -15.12 -2.96
N LEU A 218 -14.15 -15.33 -2.98
CA LEU A 218 -14.93 -15.81 -4.11
C LEU A 218 -15.87 -14.71 -4.61
N CYS A 219 -15.88 -14.48 -5.93
CA CYS A 219 -16.95 -13.73 -6.58
C CYS A 219 -17.39 -14.43 -7.87
N HIS A 220 -17.97 -13.70 -8.85
CA HIS A 220 -18.39 -14.31 -10.11
C HIS A 220 -17.20 -14.74 -10.97
N HIS A 221 -16.25 -13.80 -11.26
CA HIS A 221 -15.12 -14.03 -12.17
C HIS A 221 -13.73 -13.69 -11.58
N GLY A 222 -13.62 -13.42 -10.27
CA GLY A 222 -12.34 -13.10 -9.63
C GLY A 222 -12.00 -11.59 -9.50
N ASN A 223 -12.84 -10.67 -9.97
CA ASN A 223 -12.55 -9.23 -9.94
C ASN A 223 -12.93 -8.57 -8.61
N SER A 224 -14.19 -8.68 -8.19
CA SER A 224 -14.66 -8.09 -6.91
C SER A 224 -14.03 -8.78 -5.71
N SER A 225 -13.76 -10.08 -5.80
CA SER A 225 -13.05 -10.84 -4.77
C SER A 225 -11.61 -10.36 -4.58
N ARG A 226 -10.91 -10.01 -5.67
CA ARG A 226 -9.57 -9.40 -5.59
C ARG A 226 -9.61 -8.06 -4.86
N GLN A 227 -10.61 -7.20 -5.14
CA GLN A 227 -10.77 -5.91 -4.44
C GLN A 227 -11.05 -6.10 -2.95
N ALA A 228 -11.90 -7.06 -2.59
CA ALA A 228 -12.18 -7.39 -1.19
C ALA A 228 -10.93 -7.92 -0.48
N ALA A 229 -10.18 -8.83 -1.11
CA ALA A 229 -8.91 -9.34 -0.57
C ALA A 229 -7.88 -8.21 -0.35
N GLU A 230 -7.76 -7.25 -1.29
CA GLU A 230 -6.88 -6.08 -1.14
C GLU A 230 -7.34 -5.17 0.02
N HIS A 231 -8.65 -5.04 0.25
CA HIS A 231 -9.16 -4.32 1.42
C HIS A 231 -8.72 -5.01 2.72
N PHE A 232 -8.86 -6.34 2.82
CA PHE A 232 -8.41 -7.11 3.98
C PHE A 232 -6.89 -7.08 4.14
N ARG A 233 -6.12 -6.98 3.05
CA ARG A 233 -4.69 -6.71 3.10
C ARG A 233 -4.39 -5.39 3.82
N GLY A 234 -5.15 -4.35 3.51
CA GLY A 234 -5.07 -3.06 4.20
C GLY A 234 -5.39 -3.13 5.71
N LEU A 235 -6.15 -4.15 6.15
CA LEU A 235 -6.44 -4.43 7.56
C LEU A 235 -5.37 -5.30 8.25
N GLY A 236 -4.26 -5.61 7.54
CA GLY A 236 -3.11 -6.34 8.08
C GLY A 236 -3.15 -7.87 7.96
N PHE A 237 -4.08 -8.43 7.19
CA PHE A 237 -4.08 -9.87 6.91
C PHE A 237 -2.92 -10.25 5.99
N THR A 238 -2.28 -11.40 6.26
CA THR A 238 -1.07 -11.85 5.57
C THR A 238 -1.27 -13.05 4.64
N GLN A 239 -2.38 -13.77 4.77
CA GLN A 239 -2.69 -14.98 4.01
C GLN A 239 -3.99 -14.78 3.21
N LEU A 240 -3.89 -14.05 2.11
CA LEU A 240 -5.04 -13.64 1.30
C LEU A 240 -4.95 -14.24 -0.11
N PHE A 241 -6.07 -14.81 -0.54
CA PHE A 241 -6.17 -15.52 -1.81
C PHE A 241 -7.39 -15.02 -2.60
N ASN A 242 -7.19 -14.79 -3.89
CA ASN A 242 -8.27 -14.53 -4.84
C ASN A 242 -8.54 -15.80 -5.64
N ILE A 243 -9.76 -16.30 -5.61
CA ILE A 243 -10.17 -17.46 -6.39
C ILE A 243 -10.33 -17.02 -7.85
N GLU A 244 -9.38 -17.46 -8.69
CA GLU A 244 -9.32 -17.10 -10.11
C GLU A 244 -10.54 -17.67 -10.87
N GLY A 245 -11.14 -16.80 -11.70
CA GLY A 245 -12.35 -17.15 -12.44
C GLY A 245 -13.62 -17.30 -11.59
N GLY A 246 -13.49 -17.28 -10.26
CA GLY A 246 -14.63 -17.28 -9.32
C GLY A 246 -15.54 -18.50 -9.43
N ILE A 247 -16.86 -18.28 -9.16
CA ILE A 247 -17.87 -19.35 -9.22
C ILE A 247 -18.10 -19.85 -10.65
N ASP A 248 -17.83 -19.02 -11.65
CA ASP A 248 -17.95 -19.42 -13.06
C ASP A 248 -16.90 -20.48 -13.42
N ALA A 249 -15.64 -20.26 -13.03
CA ALA A 249 -14.59 -21.27 -13.20
C ALA A 249 -14.84 -22.53 -12.36
N TRP A 250 -15.42 -22.39 -11.15
CA TRP A 250 -15.83 -23.53 -10.33
C TRP A 250 -16.87 -24.38 -11.05
N ALA A 251 -17.90 -23.76 -11.64
CA ALA A 251 -18.92 -24.45 -12.41
C ALA A 251 -18.35 -25.16 -13.66
N ASP A 252 -17.37 -24.56 -14.32
CA ASP A 252 -16.78 -25.15 -15.53
C ASP A 252 -15.83 -26.31 -15.24
N GLN A 253 -15.05 -26.23 -14.17
CA GLN A 253 -13.89 -27.09 -13.98
C GLN A 253 -14.06 -28.11 -12.85
N ILE A 254 -14.92 -27.79 -11.85
CA ILE A 254 -15.06 -28.62 -10.65
C ILE A 254 -16.46 -29.23 -10.53
N ASP A 255 -17.52 -28.42 -10.63
CA ASP A 255 -18.88 -28.90 -10.38
C ASP A 255 -19.88 -28.27 -11.36
N SER A 256 -20.14 -28.94 -12.46
CA SER A 256 -21.08 -28.52 -13.50
C SER A 256 -22.56 -28.47 -13.06
N SER A 257 -22.87 -28.89 -11.85
CA SER A 257 -24.22 -28.74 -11.28
C SER A 257 -24.47 -27.30 -10.76
N VAL A 258 -23.42 -26.50 -10.55
CA VAL A 258 -23.55 -25.09 -10.18
C VAL A 258 -24.01 -24.28 -11.40
N PRO A 259 -25.17 -23.59 -11.32
CA PRO A 259 -25.69 -22.83 -12.44
C PRO A 259 -24.78 -21.64 -12.81
N LYS A 260 -24.68 -21.36 -14.12
CA LYS A 260 -23.97 -20.17 -14.64
C LYS A 260 -24.94 -19.01 -14.89
N TYR A 261 -24.47 -17.78 -14.71
CA TYR A 261 -25.28 -16.57 -14.88
C TYR A 261 -24.47 -15.40 -15.40
#